data_02dc7dc281669a99f9606b0eb818bc63
#
_entry.id   02dc7dc281669a99f9606b0eb818bc63
#
_cell.length_a   1.000
_cell.length_b   1.000
_cell.length_c   1.000
_cell.angle_alpha   90.00
_cell.angle_beta   90.00
_cell.angle_gamma   90.00
#
_symmetry.space_group_name_H-M   'P 1'
#
loop_
_entity.id
_entity.type
_entity.pdbx_description
1 polymer ?
#
loop_
_entity_poly.entity_id
_entity_poly.type
_entity_poly.pdbx_seq_one_letter_code
_entity_poly.pdbx_strand_id
1 'polypeptide(L)'
;MRIISGTLKGKKLYKPKDLLTRPLKDLTKESIFNIITHSNKFSIALEGANILDLFSGTGSFGLECLSRASKHVTFVENYKKILPILKKNIADLNCEKKSQVIEKDINNSSSFKIIQNQFDIIFLDPPYKEKKLLEMLENIFQSNLLKDKGIIIIHRHKKEVDEFPEKFNIIEEKSYGISKVIFGNYI
;
A
#
# COMPACT_ATOMS: atom_id res chain seq x y z
N MET A 1 11.13 -10.24 -7.85
CA MET A 1 10.05 -9.88 -6.93
C MET A 1 9.46 -11.15 -6.34
N ARG A 2 9.34 -11.24 -5.05
CA ARG A 2 8.90 -12.44 -4.31
C ARG A 2 8.26 -12.02 -2.98
N ILE A 3 7.56 -12.94 -2.35
CA ILE A 3 7.13 -12.83 -0.96
C ILE A 3 8.35 -13.07 -0.04
N ILE A 4 8.57 -12.17 0.91
CA ILE A 4 9.79 -12.16 1.75
C ILE A 4 9.61 -12.98 3.01
N SER A 5 8.41 -12.93 3.61
CA SER A 5 8.15 -13.57 4.91
C SER A 5 6.73 -14.12 5.00
N GLY A 6 6.41 -14.79 6.12
CA GLY A 6 5.09 -15.35 6.38
C GLY A 6 4.85 -16.70 5.70
N THR A 7 3.58 -17.09 5.61
CA THR A 7 3.14 -18.41 5.13
C THR A 7 3.44 -18.67 3.66
N LEU A 8 3.60 -17.60 2.86
CA LEU A 8 3.89 -17.68 1.42
C LEU A 8 5.35 -17.32 1.10
N LYS A 9 6.25 -17.30 2.10
CA LYS A 9 7.67 -16.95 1.93
C LYS A 9 8.31 -17.68 0.75
N GLY A 10 9.05 -16.95 -0.07
CA GLY A 10 9.79 -17.46 -1.23
C GLY A 10 8.96 -17.61 -2.51
N LYS A 11 7.62 -17.51 -2.45
CA LYS A 11 6.79 -17.54 -3.65
C LYS A 11 7.12 -16.38 -4.59
N LYS A 12 7.31 -16.66 -5.86
CA LYS A 12 7.59 -15.67 -6.90
C LYS A 12 6.30 -14.98 -7.34
N LEU A 13 6.39 -13.67 -7.61
CA LEU A 13 5.30 -12.89 -8.20
C LEU A 13 5.62 -12.58 -9.66
N TYR A 14 4.60 -12.63 -10.51
CA TYR A 14 4.72 -12.18 -11.89
C TYR A 14 5.03 -10.69 -11.91
N LYS A 15 5.89 -10.31 -12.84
CA LYS A 15 6.35 -8.93 -13.03
C LYS A 15 5.67 -8.32 -14.25
N PRO A 16 5.50 -7.00 -14.31
CA PRO A 16 5.12 -6.32 -15.54
C PRO A 16 6.17 -6.55 -16.61
N LYS A 17 5.72 -6.62 -17.86
CA LYS A 17 6.61 -6.72 -19.02
C LYS A 17 7.09 -5.34 -19.49
N ASP A 18 6.43 -4.27 -19.04
CA ASP A 18 6.77 -2.90 -19.41
C ASP A 18 7.60 -2.22 -18.31
N LEU A 19 8.18 -1.06 -18.66
CA LEU A 19 9.01 -0.26 -17.75
C LEU A 19 8.20 0.84 -17.02
N LEU A 20 6.88 0.91 -17.25
CA LEU A 20 6.03 1.95 -16.67
C LEU A 20 5.72 1.66 -15.20
N THR A 21 5.65 0.39 -14.84
CA THR A 21 5.40 -0.06 -13.48
C THR A 21 6.73 -0.38 -12.81
N ARG A 22 7.07 0.35 -11.74
CA ARG A 22 8.24 0.05 -10.92
C ARG A 22 7.82 -0.79 -9.73
N PRO A 23 8.21 -2.06 -9.67
CA PRO A 23 7.91 -2.87 -8.49
C PRO A 23 8.63 -2.32 -7.26
N LEU A 24 7.94 -2.30 -6.13
CA LEU A 24 8.56 -2.05 -4.82
C LEU A 24 9.74 -3.02 -4.63
N LYS A 25 10.93 -2.48 -4.39
CA LYS A 25 12.15 -3.29 -4.24
C LYS A 25 12.05 -4.16 -3.00
N ASP A 26 12.55 -5.40 -3.07
CA ASP A 26 12.51 -6.35 -1.96
C ASP A 26 13.12 -5.76 -0.68
N LEU A 27 14.25 -5.04 -0.78
CA LEU A 27 14.89 -4.39 0.36
C LEU A 27 14.03 -3.29 1.01
N THR A 28 13.40 -2.43 0.19
CA THR A 28 12.49 -1.38 0.70
C THR A 28 11.27 -2.01 1.36
N LYS A 29 10.70 -3.05 0.73
CA LYS A 29 9.57 -3.80 1.28
C LYS A 29 9.91 -4.43 2.62
N GLU A 30 11.04 -5.12 2.74
CA GLU A 30 11.52 -5.70 3.99
C GLU A 30 11.67 -4.65 5.08
N SER A 31 12.26 -3.50 4.75
CA SER A 31 12.42 -2.38 5.68
C SER A 31 11.08 -1.83 6.18
N ILE A 32 10.08 -1.68 5.29
CA ILE A 32 8.73 -1.27 5.68
C ILE A 32 8.14 -2.23 6.70
N PHE A 33 8.20 -3.54 6.42
CA PHE A 33 7.64 -4.53 7.32
C PHE A 33 8.41 -4.66 8.64
N ASN A 34 9.72 -4.44 8.64
CA ASN A 34 10.51 -4.38 9.87
C ASN A 34 10.08 -3.20 10.76
N ILE A 35 9.81 -2.04 10.16
CA ILE A 35 9.30 -0.88 10.91
C ILE A 35 7.91 -1.17 11.46
N ILE A 36 6.98 -1.72 10.66
CA ILE A 36 5.65 -2.09 11.13
C ILE A 36 5.72 -3.04 12.33
N THR A 37 6.65 -4.02 12.31
CA THR A 37 6.73 -5.07 13.31
C THR A 37 7.47 -4.64 14.58
N HIS A 38 8.47 -3.77 14.47
CA HIS A 38 9.42 -3.49 15.57
C HIS A 38 9.44 -2.04 16.04
N SER A 39 8.70 -1.13 15.38
CA SER A 39 8.62 0.25 15.85
C SER A 39 7.78 0.33 17.12
N ASN A 40 8.24 1.11 18.09
CA ASN A 40 7.48 1.49 19.28
C ASN A 40 6.70 2.81 19.11
N LYS A 41 6.75 3.40 17.92
CA LYS A 41 6.09 4.69 17.63
C LYS A 41 4.61 4.53 17.30
N PHE A 42 4.19 3.34 16.89
CA PHE A 42 2.80 3.00 16.61
C PHE A 42 2.54 1.53 16.96
N SER A 43 1.32 1.26 17.45
CA SER A 43 0.91 -0.08 17.87
C SER A 43 -0.02 -0.68 16.83
N ILE A 44 0.55 -1.20 15.74
CA ILE A 44 -0.22 -1.86 14.70
C ILE A 44 0.27 -3.28 14.51
N ALA A 45 -0.67 -4.23 14.46
CA ALA A 45 -0.38 -5.61 14.14
C ALA A 45 -0.78 -5.92 12.70
N LEU A 46 0.06 -6.64 11.97
CA LEU A 46 -0.29 -7.15 10.64
C LEU A 46 -1.31 -8.28 10.73
N GLU A 47 -1.17 -9.11 11.77
CA GLU A 47 -2.11 -10.21 12.01
C GLU A 47 -3.52 -9.69 12.26
N GLY A 48 -4.47 -10.18 11.48
CA GLY A 48 -5.87 -9.78 11.55
C GLY A 48 -6.18 -8.40 10.96
N ALA A 49 -5.18 -7.65 10.44
CA ALA A 49 -5.36 -6.31 9.90
C ALA A 49 -6.12 -6.31 8.57
N ASN A 50 -6.94 -5.28 8.34
CA ASN A 50 -7.48 -4.91 7.05
C ASN A 50 -6.56 -3.91 6.37
N ILE A 51 -6.17 -4.18 5.14
CA ILE A 51 -5.17 -3.40 4.40
C ILE A 51 -5.83 -2.79 3.16
N LEU A 52 -5.52 -1.51 2.89
CA LEU A 52 -5.82 -0.84 1.63
C LEU A 52 -4.49 -0.59 0.90
N ASP A 53 -4.36 -1.17 -0.29
CA ASP A 53 -3.16 -1.06 -1.14
C ASP A 53 -3.54 -0.21 -2.36
N LEU A 54 -3.22 1.08 -2.31
CA LEU A 54 -3.49 2.05 -3.37
C LEU A 54 -2.32 2.11 -4.35
N PHE A 55 -2.63 2.14 -5.65
CA PHE A 55 -1.66 1.95 -6.73
C PHE A 55 -0.97 0.59 -6.61
N SER A 56 -1.76 -0.46 -6.37
CA SER A 56 -1.25 -1.77 -5.95
C SER A 56 -0.36 -2.47 -6.99
N GLY A 57 -0.37 -2.05 -8.24
CA GLY A 57 0.48 -2.59 -9.28
C GLY A 57 0.33 -4.11 -9.39
N THR A 58 1.39 -4.85 -9.13
CA THR A 58 1.38 -6.32 -9.12
C THR A 58 0.87 -6.95 -7.82
N GLY A 59 0.48 -6.13 -6.83
CA GLY A 59 0.02 -6.56 -5.51
C GLY A 59 1.14 -6.94 -4.53
N SER A 60 2.37 -6.50 -4.80
CA SER A 60 3.55 -6.95 -4.02
C SER A 60 3.47 -6.62 -2.54
N PHE A 61 2.91 -5.46 -2.15
CA PHE A 61 2.75 -5.07 -0.75
C PHE A 61 1.59 -5.82 -0.10
N GLY A 62 0.39 -5.76 -0.70
CA GLY A 62 -0.79 -6.41 -0.12
C GLY A 62 -0.65 -7.93 -0.01
N LEU A 63 -0.04 -8.60 -0.99
CA LEU A 63 0.22 -10.05 -0.92
C LEU A 63 1.25 -10.42 0.15
N GLU A 64 2.23 -9.56 0.41
CA GLU A 64 3.13 -9.71 1.55
C GLU A 64 2.37 -9.58 2.87
N CYS A 65 1.40 -8.64 2.98
CA CYS A 65 0.53 -8.51 4.15
C CYS A 65 -0.29 -9.79 4.39
N LEU A 66 -0.90 -10.36 3.34
CA LEU A 66 -1.63 -11.64 3.45
C LEU A 66 -0.73 -12.78 3.91
N SER A 67 0.49 -12.84 3.39
CA SER A 67 1.49 -13.82 3.82
C SER A 67 1.85 -13.70 5.31
N ARG A 68 1.73 -12.51 5.87
CA ARG A 68 1.99 -12.18 7.28
C ARG A 68 0.71 -12.15 8.12
N ALA A 69 -0.31 -12.91 7.70
CA ALA A 69 -1.55 -13.14 8.42
C ALA A 69 -2.50 -11.93 8.52
N SER A 70 -2.43 -10.94 7.62
CA SER A 70 -3.49 -9.95 7.53
C SER A 70 -4.83 -10.61 7.20
N LYS A 71 -5.93 -10.00 7.67
CA LYS A 71 -7.28 -10.53 7.50
C LYS A 71 -7.75 -10.40 6.07
N HIS A 72 -7.58 -9.22 5.50
CA HIS A 72 -8.09 -8.88 4.16
C HIS A 72 -7.27 -7.76 3.53
N VAL A 73 -7.14 -7.79 2.21
CA VAL A 73 -6.51 -6.72 1.42
C VAL A 73 -7.46 -6.24 0.32
N THR A 74 -7.70 -4.93 0.30
CA THR A 74 -8.35 -4.25 -0.82
C THR A 74 -7.28 -3.62 -1.70
N PHE A 75 -7.14 -4.10 -2.92
CA PHE A 75 -6.24 -3.58 -3.94
C PHE A 75 -6.97 -2.57 -4.82
N VAL A 76 -6.40 -1.39 -5.02
CA VAL A 76 -6.94 -0.40 -5.96
C VAL A 76 -5.92 -0.15 -7.06
N GLU A 77 -6.31 -0.41 -8.30
CA GLU A 77 -5.46 -0.29 -9.48
C GLU A 77 -6.30 0.06 -10.72
N ASN A 78 -5.80 0.94 -11.58
CA ASN A 78 -6.49 1.33 -12.81
C ASN A 78 -5.73 0.96 -14.10
N TYR A 79 -4.46 0.60 -14.01
CA TYR A 79 -3.66 0.31 -15.19
C TYR A 79 -4.03 -1.05 -15.80
N LYS A 80 -4.77 -1.02 -16.90
CA LYS A 80 -5.34 -2.20 -17.56
C LYS A 80 -4.33 -3.30 -17.90
N LYS A 81 -3.05 -2.96 -18.15
CA LYS A 81 -2.02 -3.94 -18.47
C LYS A 81 -1.48 -4.67 -17.23
N ILE A 82 -1.57 -4.05 -16.04
CA ILE A 82 -1.10 -4.67 -14.80
C ILE A 82 -2.19 -5.48 -14.09
N LEU A 83 -3.45 -5.13 -14.27
CA LEU A 83 -4.60 -5.81 -13.63
C LEU A 83 -4.62 -7.33 -13.85
N PRO A 84 -4.37 -7.87 -15.06
CA PRO A 84 -4.30 -9.33 -15.25
C PRO A 84 -3.17 -9.97 -14.45
N ILE A 85 -2.04 -9.24 -14.26
CA ILE A 85 -0.89 -9.73 -13.49
C ILE A 85 -1.23 -9.73 -12.00
N LEU A 86 -1.86 -8.68 -11.49
CA LEU A 86 -2.35 -8.60 -10.12
C LEU A 86 -3.30 -9.76 -9.80
N LYS A 87 -4.32 -9.95 -10.62
CA LYS A 87 -5.30 -11.03 -10.47
C LYS A 87 -4.65 -12.40 -10.51
N LYS A 88 -3.69 -12.60 -11.44
CA LYS A 88 -2.93 -13.84 -11.53
C LYS A 88 -2.08 -14.10 -10.28
N ASN A 89 -1.40 -13.09 -9.75
CA ASN A 89 -0.62 -13.22 -8.52
C ASN A 89 -1.52 -13.60 -7.33
N ILE A 90 -2.71 -13.00 -7.22
CA ILE A 90 -3.69 -13.33 -6.19
C ILE A 90 -4.13 -14.80 -6.30
N ALA A 91 -4.49 -15.25 -7.50
CA ALA A 91 -4.96 -16.61 -7.77
C ALA A 91 -3.88 -17.67 -7.52
N ASP A 92 -2.68 -17.46 -8.06
CA ASP A 92 -1.57 -18.43 -7.91
C ASP A 92 -1.09 -18.59 -6.45
N LEU A 93 -1.42 -17.61 -5.59
CA LEU A 93 -1.15 -17.66 -4.15
C LEU A 93 -2.37 -18.12 -3.33
N ASN A 94 -3.48 -18.46 -3.96
CA ASN A 94 -4.76 -18.84 -3.33
C ASN A 94 -5.25 -17.78 -2.33
N CYS A 95 -5.13 -16.49 -2.71
CA CYS A 95 -5.48 -15.36 -1.86
C CYS A 95 -6.84 -14.73 -2.19
N GLU A 96 -7.63 -15.26 -3.13
CA GLU A 96 -8.86 -14.66 -3.66
C GLU A 96 -9.88 -14.38 -2.54
N LYS A 97 -10.06 -15.33 -1.61
CA LYS A 97 -11.02 -15.21 -0.50
C LYS A 97 -10.67 -14.09 0.50
N LYS A 98 -9.40 -13.65 0.50
CA LYS A 98 -8.90 -12.58 1.38
C LYS A 98 -8.55 -11.31 0.61
N SER A 99 -8.99 -11.20 -0.66
CA SER A 99 -8.63 -10.10 -1.55
C SER A 99 -9.85 -9.53 -2.24
N GLN A 100 -9.88 -8.21 -2.34
CA GLN A 100 -10.80 -7.47 -3.21
C GLN A 100 -9.97 -6.63 -4.18
N VAL A 101 -10.32 -6.62 -5.46
CA VAL A 101 -9.69 -5.76 -6.47
C VAL A 101 -10.71 -4.72 -6.95
N ILE A 102 -10.39 -3.44 -6.77
CA ILE A 102 -11.17 -2.29 -7.23
C ILE A 102 -10.43 -1.69 -8.44
N GLU A 103 -11.01 -1.85 -9.63
CA GLU A 103 -10.44 -1.38 -10.89
C GLU A 103 -10.86 0.08 -11.15
N LYS A 104 -10.33 1.01 -10.36
CA LYS A 104 -10.66 2.45 -10.44
C LYS A 104 -9.42 3.32 -10.34
N ASP A 105 -9.53 4.50 -10.95
CA ASP A 105 -8.53 5.55 -10.81
C ASP A 105 -8.73 6.27 -9.48
N ILE A 106 -7.78 6.10 -8.58
CA ILE A 106 -7.80 6.73 -7.26
C ILE A 106 -7.52 8.24 -7.31
N ASN A 107 -7.03 8.76 -8.44
CA ASN A 107 -6.93 10.21 -8.67
C ASN A 107 -8.29 10.89 -8.84
N ASN A 108 -9.35 10.10 -9.00
CA ASN A 108 -10.72 10.59 -9.01
C ASN A 108 -11.32 10.44 -7.60
N SER A 109 -11.66 11.57 -6.96
CA SER A 109 -12.23 11.60 -5.60
C SER A 109 -13.48 10.72 -5.43
N SER A 110 -14.28 10.54 -6.48
CA SER A 110 -15.44 9.65 -6.45
C SER A 110 -15.07 8.18 -6.21
N SER A 111 -13.84 7.78 -6.52
CA SER A 111 -13.36 6.41 -6.30
C SER A 111 -13.24 6.04 -4.82
N PHE A 112 -13.01 7.04 -3.96
CA PHE A 112 -12.96 6.82 -2.51
C PHE A 112 -14.32 6.45 -1.92
N LYS A 113 -15.42 6.93 -2.50
CA LYS A 113 -16.80 6.63 -2.06
C LYS A 113 -17.20 5.16 -2.26
N ILE A 114 -16.49 4.43 -3.10
CA ILE A 114 -16.74 3.01 -3.38
C ILE A 114 -16.10 2.14 -2.30
N ILE A 115 -15.09 2.67 -1.61
CA ILE A 115 -14.36 1.98 -0.55
C ILE A 115 -15.14 2.14 0.75
N GLN A 116 -15.85 1.10 1.19
CA GLN A 116 -16.79 1.18 2.30
C GLN A 116 -16.23 0.74 3.67
N ASN A 117 -15.01 0.19 3.70
CA ASN A 117 -14.40 -0.34 4.92
C ASN A 117 -13.39 0.63 5.52
N GLN A 118 -13.13 0.50 6.81
CA GLN A 118 -11.99 1.11 7.47
C GLN A 118 -10.81 0.14 7.52
N PHE A 119 -9.61 0.69 7.42
CA PHE A 119 -8.37 -0.05 7.31
C PHE A 119 -7.42 0.23 8.47
N ASP A 120 -6.69 -0.78 8.87
CA ASP A 120 -5.62 -0.67 9.87
C ASP A 120 -4.37 -0.07 9.23
N ILE A 121 -4.09 -0.43 7.97
CA ILE A 121 -2.96 0.08 7.20
C ILE A 121 -3.45 0.50 5.82
N ILE A 122 -3.08 1.71 5.40
CA ILE A 122 -3.26 2.21 4.03
C ILE A 122 -1.88 2.41 3.44
N PHE A 123 -1.59 1.74 2.34
CA PHE A 123 -0.33 1.88 1.61
C PHE A 123 -0.56 2.65 0.30
N LEU A 124 0.28 3.65 0.03
CA LEU A 124 0.29 4.45 -1.19
C LEU A 124 1.65 4.33 -1.87
N ASP A 125 1.65 3.84 -3.11
CA ASP A 125 2.83 3.80 -3.98
C ASP A 125 2.54 4.50 -5.33
N PRO A 126 2.17 5.79 -5.31
CA PRO A 126 1.81 6.51 -6.52
C PRO A 126 3.02 6.66 -7.45
N PRO A 127 2.80 6.81 -8.77
CA PRO A 127 3.87 7.15 -9.72
C PRO A 127 4.68 8.36 -9.23
N TYR A 128 5.99 8.38 -9.43
CA TYR A 128 6.85 9.47 -8.92
C TYR A 128 6.44 10.86 -9.37
N LYS A 129 5.84 10.99 -10.55
CA LYS A 129 5.34 12.27 -11.09
C LYS A 129 3.96 12.66 -10.54
N GLU A 130 3.36 11.85 -9.67
CA GLU A 130 2.05 12.15 -9.10
C GLU A 130 2.14 13.33 -8.13
N LYS A 131 1.35 14.37 -8.39
CA LYS A 131 1.33 15.62 -7.62
C LYS A 131 0.08 15.76 -6.72
N LYS A 132 -0.83 14.77 -6.75
CA LYS A 132 -2.09 14.82 -6.02
C LYS A 132 -2.05 14.14 -4.64
N LEU A 133 -0.85 13.99 -4.04
CA LEU A 133 -0.74 13.30 -2.75
C LEU A 133 -1.56 13.99 -1.66
N LEU A 134 -1.52 15.33 -1.61
CA LEU A 134 -2.33 16.12 -0.67
C LEU A 134 -3.83 15.80 -0.81
N GLU A 135 -4.36 15.91 -2.04
CA GLU A 135 -5.77 15.63 -2.34
C GLU A 135 -6.16 14.19 -1.99
N MET A 136 -5.28 13.22 -2.24
CA MET A 136 -5.52 11.81 -1.89
C MET A 136 -5.62 11.62 -0.38
N LEU A 137 -4.73 12.22 0.40
CA LEU A 137 -4.76 12.16 1.86
C LEU A 137 -6.02 12.83 2.40
N GLU A 138 -6.40 13.99 1.87
CA GLU A 138 -7.68 14.64 2.24
C GLU A 138 -8.88 13.74 1.94
N ASN A 139 -8.93 13.08 0.78
CA ASN A 139 -10.00 12.16 0.44
C ASN A 139 -10.04 10.92 1.36
N ILE A 140 -8.89 10.38 1.75
CA ILE A 140 -8.80 9.28 2.72
C ILE A 140 -9.41 9.71 4.05
N PHE A 141 -9.06 10.91 4.52
CA PHE A 141 -9.61 11.48 5.76
C PHE A 141 -11.11 11.73 5.67
N GLN A 142 -11.59 12.43 4.64
CA GLN A 142 -12.99 12.76 4.44
C GLN A 142 -13.87 11.52 4.27
N SER A 143 -13.32 10.46 3.69
CA SER A 143 -14.03 9.17 3.53
C SER A 143 -13.91 8.26 4.74
N ASN A 144 -13.25 8.72 5.81
CA ASN A 144 -13.05 7.96 7.06
C ASN A 144 -12.51 6.54 6.84
N LEU A 145 -11.50 6.41 5.96
CA LEU A 145 -10.97 5.11 5.58
C LEU A 145 -9.94 4.54 6.55
N LEU A 146 -9.27 5.39 7.34
CA LEU A 146 -8.29 4.96 8.33
C LEU A 146 -8.97 4.77 9.70
N LYS A 147 -8.71 3.64 10.36
CA LYS A 147 -9.12 3.43 11.75
C LYS A 147 -8.37 4.35 12.72
N ASP A 148 -8.92 4.61 13.91
CA ASP A 148 -8.34 5.50 14.92
C ASP A 148 -6.87 5.24 15.25
N LYS A 149 -6.44 3.97 15.26
CA LYS A 149 -5.03 3.59 15.51
C LYS A 149 -4.32 3.12 14.26
N GLY A 150 -4.91 3.37 13.09
CA GLY A 150 -4.35 2.97 11.82
C GLY A 150 -3.17 3.83 11.41
N ILE A 151 -2.40 3.34 10.43
CA ILE A 151 -1.28 4.06 9.83
C ILE A 151 -1.43 4.16 8.33
N ILE A 152 -0.92 5.25 7.77
CA ILE A 152 -0.72 5.46 6.35
C ILE A 152 0.77 5.33 6.05
N ILE A 153 1.11 4.53 5.05
CA ILE A 153 2.49 4.32 4.61
C ILE A 153 2.59 4.80 3.17
N ILE A 154 3.49 5.74 2.92
CA ILE A 154 3.62 6.40 1.62
C ILE A 154 5.03 6.15 1.08
N HIS A 155 5.13 5.54 -0.10
CA HIS A 155 6.40 5.35 -0.80
C HIS A 155 6.54 6.41 -1.89
N ARG A 156 7.63 7.20 -1.84
CA ARG A 156 7.90 8.31 -2.76
C ARG A 156 9.34 8.31 -3.24
N HIS A 157 9.60 9.06 -4.29
CA HIS A 157 10.99 9.40 -4.64
C HIS A 157 11.52 10.43 -3.64
N LYS A 158 12.77 10.26 -3.16
CA LYS A 158 13.35 11.11 -2.09
C LYS A 158 13.46 12.60 -2.44
N LYS A 159 13.48 12.93 -3.74
CA LYS A 159 13.57 14.32 -4.22
C LYS A 159 12.20 15.03 -4.29
N GLU A 160 11.10 14.28 -4.14
CA GLU A 160 9.78 14.90 -4.16
C GLU A 160 9.58 15.69 -2.86
N VAL A 161 9.12 16.93 -3.03
CA VAL A 161 8.65 17.77 -1.94
C VAL A 161 7.14 17.66 -1.94
N ASP A 162 6.61 16.91 -0.97
CA ASP A 162 5.19 16.64 -0.85
C ASP A 162 4.56 17.57 0.18
N GLU A 163 3.33 18.01 -0.10
CA GLU A 163 2.48 18.72 0.85
C GLU A 163 1.56 17.73 1.55
N PHE A 164 1.26 18.00 2.82
CA PHE A 164 0.42 17.16 3.66
C PHE A 164 -0.74 17.95 4.24
N PRO A 165 -1.93 17.34 4.46
CA PRO A 165 -3.02 17.98 5.18
C PRO A 165 -2.59 18.40 6.59
N GLU A 166 -3.13 19.51 7.10
CA GLU A 166 -2.82 20.01 8.45
C GLU A 166 -3.02 18.95 9.55
N LYS A 167 -4.03 18.10 9.38
CA LYS A 167 -4.34 17.00 10.32
C LYS A 167 -3.48 15.75 10.13
N PHE A 168 -2.59 15.73 9.13
CA PHE A 168 -1.73 14.56 8.89
C PHE A 168 -0.44 14.67 9.70
N ASN A 169 -0.27 13.76 10.64
CA ASN A 169 0.90 13.69 11.51
C ASN A 169 1.93 12.69 10.92
N ILE A 170 3.12 13.17 10.57
CA ILE A 170 4.24 12.32 10.16
C ILE A 170 4.90 11.74 11.41
N ILE A 171 4.81 10.43 11.58
CA ILE A 171 5.39 9.70 12.72
C ILE A 171 6.85 9.35 12.45
N GLU A 172 7.16 8.93 11.22
CA GLU A 172 8.50 8.51 10.82
C GLU A 172 8.72 8.68 9.31
N GLU A 173 9.91 9.11 8.93
CA GLU A 173 10.37 9.10 7.54
C GLU A 173 11.71 8.38 7.45
N LYS A 174 11.87 7.48 6.48
CA LYS A 174 13.11 6.76 6.19
C LYS A 174 13.44 6.81 4.71
N SER A 175 14.71 7.06 4.40
CA SER A 175 15.23 7.07 3.03
C SER A 175 15.92 5.75 2.68
N TYR A 176 15.65 5.24 1.47
CA TYR A 176 16.22 4.01 0.93
C TYR A 176 16.70 4.26 -0.50
N GLY A 177 17.99 4.52 -0.68
CA GLY A 177 18.55 4.82 -1.99
C GLY A 177 17.90 6.06 -2.61
N ILE A 178 17.10 5.88 -3.65
CA ILE A 178 16.38 6.96 -4.35
C ILE A 178 14.95 7.18 -3.83
N SER A 179 14.49 6.36 -2.90
CA SER A 179 13.15 6.40 -2.35
C SER A 179 13.14 6.90 -0.91
N LYS A 180 12.01 7.43 -0.48
CA LYS A 180 11.65 7.66 0.93
C LYS A 180 10.34 6.94 1.23
N VAL A 181 10.19 6.51 2.48
CA VAL A 181 8.97 5.93 3.01
C VAL A 181 8.55 6.75 4.21
N ILE A 182 7.31 7.22 4.20
CA ILE A 182 6.72 8.07 5.23
C ILE A 182 5.64 7.25 5.92
N PHE A 183 5.67 7.23 7.25
CA PHE A 183 4.65 6.64 8.11
C PHE A 183 3.93 7.76 8.83
N GLY A 184 2.62 7.79 8.78
CA GLY A 184 1.82 8.82 9.42
C GLY A 184 0.41 8.37 9.76
N ASN A 185 -0.33 9.22 10.44
CA ASN A 185 -1.74 9.06 10.77
C ASN A 185 -2.44 10.41 10.81
N TYR A 186 -3.73 10.41 11.10
CA TYR A 186 -4.49 11.65 11.39
C TYR A 186 -4.62 11.87 12.89
N ILE A 187 -4.57 13.14 13.29
CA ILE A 187 -4.78 13.66 14.66
C ILE A 187 -6.05 14.50 14.74
#